data_04451f189799a739e54a8810244c3f86
#
_entry.id   04451f189799a739e54a8810244c3f86
#
_cell.length_a   1.000
_cell.length_b   1.000
_cell.length_c   1.000
_cell.angle_alpha   90.00
_cell.angle_beta   90.00
_cell.angle_gamma   90.00
#
_symmetry.space_group_name_H-M   'P 1'
#
loop_
_entity.id
_entity.type
_entity.pdbx_description
1 polymer ?
#
loop_
_entity_poly.entity_id
_entity_poly.type
_entity_poly.pdbx_seq_one_letter_code
_entity_poly.pdbx_strand_id
1 'polypeptide(L)'
;MATINVNRQGSGTGIANGTFATARSNAASAVTDGGSGTHQVQYFTGRTKRFKRVFLHFDTSSITSTLSAAHIDILGNGSYGLDDTIMVKSTAFGGDGGTALATSDHFSSIDYSTAYSNELTSWNASSNNEFTLTAAALADIKNND
;
A
#
# COMPACT_ATOMS: atom_id res chain seq x y z
N MET A 1 2.30 3.99 -23.99
CA MET A 1 2.31 3.83 -22.52
C MET A 1 0.96 4.32 -22.04
N ALA A 2 0.24 3.53 -21.24
CA ALA A 2 -1.00 3.96 -20.61
C ALA A 2 -0.68 4.39 -19.17
N THR A 3 -1.33 5.44 -18.70
CA THR A 3 -1.23 5.92 -17.31
C THR A 3 -2.59 5.74 -16.65
N ILE A 4 -2.60 5.08 -15.50
CA ILE A 4 -3.79 4.91 -14.67
C ILE A 4 -3.52 5.61 -13.35
N ASN A 5 -4.42 6.50 -12.95
CA ASN A 5 -4.33 7.16 -11.66
C ASN A 5 -4.94 6.27 -10.56
N VAL A 6 -4.46 6.45 -9.36
CA VAL A 6 -5.09 5.88 -8.16
C VAL A 6 -6.55 6.38 -8.11
N ASN A 7 -7.51 5.44 -8.08
CA ASN A 7 -8.91 5.79 -7.99
C ASN A 7 -9.42 5.79 -6.53
N ARG A 8 -8.75 5.07 -5.64
CA ARG A 8 -9.03 5.08 -4.21
C ARG A 8 -7.77 4.89 -3.38
N GLN A 9 -7.68 5.58 -2.28
CA GLN A 9 -6.54 5.48 -1.36
C GLN A 9 -6.99 5.62 0.09
N GLY A 10 -6.22 5.07 1.00
CA GLY A 10 -6.48 5.19 2.42
C GLY A 10 -5.28 4.74 3.25
N SER A 11 -5.36 4.91 4.54
CA SER A 11 -4.32 4.47 5.48
C SER A 11 -4.92 3.96 6.78
N GLY A 12 -4.24 3.00 7.38
CA GLY A 12 -4.57 2.46 8.69
C GLY A 12 -3.39 2.51 9.65
N THR A 13 -3.66 2.67 10.94
CA THR A 13 -2.67 2.68 12.00
C THR A 13 -2.95 1.57 13.00
N GLY A 14 -2.14 0.52 13.02
CA GLY A 14 -2.12 -0.49 14.07
C GLY A 14 -1.33 0.01 15.27
N ILE A 15 -1.89 -0.14 16.47
CA ILE A 15 -1.27 0.27 17.73
C ILE A 15 -1.28 -0.92 18.69
N ALA A 16 -0.16 -1.17 19.34
CA ALA A 16 -0.07 -2.15 20.42
C ALA A 16 0.93 -1.72 21.48
N ASN A 17 0.62 -2.04 22.74
CA ASN A 17 1.60 -2.07 23.82
C ASN A 17 2.30 -3.43 23.75
N GLY A 18 3.62 -3.44 23.60
CA GLY A 18 4.39 -4.68 23.51
C GLY A 18 5.31 -4.74 22.29
N THR A 19 5.11 -5.72 21.42
CA THR A 19 6.01 -5.97 20.29
C THR A 19 5.50 -5.40 18.97
N PHE A 20 6.41 -5.21 18.00
CA PHE A 20 6.02 -4.87 16.64
C PHE A 20 5.17 -5.95 15.98
N ALA A 21 5.46 -7.22 16.25
CA ALA A 21 4.66 -8.32 15.73
C ALA A 21 3.18 -8.14 16.11
N THR A 22 2.90 -7.80 17.37
CA THR A 22 1.53 -7.52 17.83
C THR A 22 0.92 -6.30 17.15
N ALA A 23 1.65 -5.19 17.05
CA ALA A 23 1.14 -3.98 16.36
C ALA A 23 0.85 -4.23 14.88
N ARG A 24 1.66 -5.06 14.22
CA ARG A 24 1.53 -5.41 12.81
C ARG A 24 0.33 -6.31 12.53
N SER A 25 0.03 -7.23 13.45
CA SER A 25 -1.03 -8.24 13.30
C SER A 25 -2.40 -7.78 13.81
N ASN A 26 -2.49 -6.64 14.48
CA ASN A 26 -3.76 -6.11 14.95
C ASN A 26 -4.53 -5.41 13.83
N ALA A 27 -5.86 -5.39 13.97
CA ALA A 27 -6.70 -4.45 13.25
C ALA A 27 -6.24 -3.01 13.53
N ALA A 28 -6.47 -2.09 12.61
CA ALA A 28 -6.16 -0.70 12.86
C ALA A 28 -7.01 -0.14 14.01
N SER A 29 -6.40 0.73 14.81
CA SER A 29 -7.15 1.52 15.80
C SER A 29 -7.97 2.62 15.13
N ALA A 30 -7.54 3.05 13.94
CA ALA A 30 -8.22 4.02 13.11
C ALA A 30 -7.82 3.81 11.64
N VAL A 31 -8.74 4.11 10.74
CA VAL A 31 -8.52 4.19 9.30
C VAL A 31 -8.94 5.55 8.77
N THR A 32 -8.27 6.00 7.72
CA THR A 32 -8.68 7.13 6.90
C THR A 32 -8.97 6.60 5.51
N ASP A 33 -10.20 6.72 5.05
CA ASP A 33 -10.64 6.29 3.73
C ASP A 33 -10.87 7.52 2.86
N GLY A 34 -10.27 7.50 1.69
CA GLY A 34 -10.37 8.61 0.74
C GLY A 34 -9.49 9.82 1.11
N GLY A 35 -9.74 10.90 0.38
CA GLY A 35 -9.05 12.17 0.56
C GLY A 35 -7.81 12.34 -0.31
N SER A 36 -7.48 13.61 -0.56
CA SER A 36 -6.29 14.05 -1.30
C SER A 36 -5.12 14.37 -0.37
N GLY A 37 -5.15 13.84 0.84
CA GLY A 37 -4.14 14.15 1.86
C GLY A 37 -2.86 13.31 1.73
N THR A 38 -1.87 13.67 2.52
CA THR A 38 -0.63 12.89 2.67
C THR A 38 -0.90 11.62 3.46
N HIS A 39 -0.62 10.47 2.89
CA HIS A 39 -0.60 9.19 3.59
C HIS A 39 0.82 8.86 4.05
N GLN A 40 0.93 8.12 5.14
CA GLN A 40 2.21 7.79 5.74
C GLN A 40 2.37 6.28 5.90
N VAL A 41 3.51 5.75 5.47
CA VAL A 41 4.02 4.47 5.95
C VAL A 41 4.96 4.78 7.12
N GLN A 42 4.75 4.18 8.27
CA GLN A 42 5.51 4.50 9.48
C GLN A 42 5.51 3.33 10.45
N TYR A 43 6.63 3.12 11.12
CA TYR A 43 6.64 2.41 12.40
C TYR A 43 7.23 3.31 13.49
N PHE A 44 6.79 3.12 14.72
CA PHE A 44 7.22 3.91 15.87
C PHE A 44 7.68 2.98 17.00
N THR A 45 8.89 3.24 17.52
CA THR A 45 9.58 2.35 18.46
C THR A 45 9.39 2.71 19.94
N GLY A 46 8.60 3.74 20.23
CA GLY A 46 8.33 4.17 21.59
C GLY A 46 7.66 3.09 22.47
N ARG A 47 7.23 3.47 23.64
CA ARG A 47 6.55 2.57 24.58
C ARG A 47 5.31 1.90 23.95
N THR A 48 4.58 2.65 23.14
CA THR A 48 3.49 2.14 22.29
C THR A 48 4.01 1.94 20.88
N LYS A 49 3.96 0.72 20.37
CA LYS A 49 4.34 0.41 18.99
C LYS A 49 3.21 0.83 18.05
N ARG A 50 3.57 1.50 16.97
CA ARG A 50 2.62 1.88 15.91
C ARG A 50 3.13 1.34 14.58
N PHE A 51 2.21 0.91 13.76
CA PHE A 51 2.48 0.47 12.41
C PHE A 51 1.43 1.08 11.48
N LYS A 52 1.86 1.93 10.55
CA LYS A 52 0.96 2.56 9.57
C LYS A 52 1.16 1.93 8.21
N ARG A 53 0.08 1.73 7.50
CA ARG A 53 0.05 1.25 6.12
C ARG A 53 -0.76 2.18 5.25
N VAL A 54 -0.37 2.25 3.99
CA VAL A 54 -1.09 2.92 2.92
C VAL A 54 -1.69 1.86 2.02
N PHE A 55 -2.94 2.06 1.63
CA PHE A 55 -3.68 1.23 0.70
C PHE A 55 -3.98 2.05 -0.55
N LEU A 56 -3.71 1.48 -1.70
CA LEU A 56 -3.95 2.08 -2.99
C LEU A 56 -4.76 1.09 -3.84
N HIS A 57 -5.79 1.59 -4.50
CA HIS A 57 -6.55 0.83 -5.47
C HIS A 57 -6.49 1.54 -6.82
N PHE A 58 -6.29 0.75 -7.87
CA PHE A 58 -6.23 1.21 -9.25
C PHE A 58 -7.30 0.47 -10.03
N ASP A 59 -8.18 1.19 -10.72
CA ASP A 59 -9.08 0.58 -11.69
C ASP A 59 -8.28 0.22 -12.94
N THR A 60 -8.09 -1.06 -13.15
CA THR A 60 -7.32 -1.61 -14.27
C THR A 60 -8.19 -2.24 -15.35
N SER A 61 -9.51 -2.13 -15.24
CA SER A 61 -10.50 -2.73 -16.17
C SER A 61 -10.30 -2.33 -17.63
N SER A 62 -9.72 -1.16 -17.88
CA SER A 62 -9.36 -0.71 -19.23
C SER A 62 -8.15 -1.40 -19.85
N ILE A 63 -7.41 -2.20 -19.08
CA ILE A 63 -6.20 -2.91 -19.55
C ILE A 63 -6.60 -4.29 -20.09
N THR A 64 -6.77 -4.40 -21.40
CA THR A 64 -7.19 -5.65 -22.06
C THR A 64 -6.03 -6.50 -22.57
N SER A 65 -4.81 -5.99 -22.58
CA SER A 65 -3.63 -6.69 -23.11
C SER A 65 -2.66 -7.09 -21.99
N THR A 66 -1.89 -8.15 -22.27
CA THR A 66 -0.81 -8.58 -21.36
C THR A 66 0.24 -7.48 -21.26
N LEU A 67 0.59 -7.12 -20.02
CA LEU A 67 1.65 -6.17 -19.73
C LEU A 67 2.99 -6.88 -19.64
N SER A 68 4.00 -6.32 -20.29
CA SER A 68 5.39 -6.78 -20.16
C SER A 68 6.13 -6.06 -19.02
N ALA A 69 5.72 -4.86 -18.67
CA ALA A 69 6.26 -4.07 -17.57
C ALA A 69 5.25 -3.01 -17.11
N ALA A 70 5.29 -2.66 -15.84
CA ALA A 70 4.61 -1.51 -15.27
C ALA A 70 5.33 -1.05 -14.01
N HIS A 71 5.08 0.18 -13.60
CA HIS A 71 5.57 0.73 -12.34
C HIS A 71 4.51 1.63 -11.71
N ILE A 72 4.66 1.89 -10.43
CA ILE A 72 3.85 2.85 -9.67
C ILE A 72 4.78 3.94 -9.17
N ASP A 73 4.44 5.19 -9.48
CA ASP A 73 5.13 6.37 -9.01
C ASP A 73 4.41 6.97 -7.81
N ILE A 74 5.12 7.15 -6.70
CA ILE A 74 4.60 7.83 -5.52
C ILE A 74 5.44 9.06 -5.24
N LEU A 75 4.80 10.23 -5.29
CA LEU A 75 5.45 11.49 -4.92
C LEU A 75 5.77 11.48 -3.43
N GLY A 76 7.03 11.65 -3.11
CA GLY A 76 7.49 11.81 -1.74
C GLY A 76 7.11 13.16 -1.16
N ASN A 77 6.73 13.18 0.11
CA ASN A 77 6.45 14.37 0.88
C ASN A 77 7.03 14.23 2.30
N GLY A 78 8.33 14.39 2.39
CA GLY A 78 9.09 14.20 3.61
C GLY A 78 9.56 12.74 3.83
N SER A 79 10.60 12.60 4.60
CA SER A 79 11.17 11.31 5.02
C SER A 79 11.72 11.43 6.44
N TYR A 80 11.47 10.40 7.24
CA TYR A 80 12.01 10.30 8.60
C TYR A 80 12.63 8.90 8.79
N GLY A 81 13.64 8.58 7.98
CA GLY A 81 14.36 7.31 8.08
C GLY A 81 13.49 6.12 7.63
N LEU A 82 12.77 6.27 6.53
CA LEU A 82 12.22 5.13 5.80
C LEU A 82 13.38 4.45 5.10
N ASP A 83 13.68 3.23 5.55
CA ASP A 83 14.72 2.43 4.93
C ASP A 83 14.09 1.56 3.83
N ASP A 84 13.38 0.50 4.18
CA ASP A 84 12.89 -0.46 3.20
C ASP A 84 11.35 -0.38 3.05
N THR A 85 10.87 -0.20 1.84
CA THR A 85 9.44 -0.13 1.51
C THR A 85 9.12 -1.03 0.33
N ILE A 86 8.09 -1.85 0.47
CA ILE A 86 7.62 -2.78 -0.57
C ILE A 86 6.10 -2.70 -0.71
N MET A 87 5.60 -2.92 -1.92
CA MET A 87 4.18 -3.13 -2.16
C MET A 87 3.85 -4.61 -2.12
N VAL A 88 2.73 -4.95 -1.50
CA VAL A 88 2.20 -6.31 -1.44
C VAL A 88 0.73 -6.31 -1.84
N LYS A 89 0.23 -7.46 -2.25
CA LYS A 89 -1.18 -7.65 -2.60
C LYS A 89 -2.09 -7.35 -1.42
N SER A 90 -3.23 -6.69 -1.69
CA SER A 90 -4.28 -6.45 -0.70
C SER A 90 -5.67 -6.58 -1.32
N THR A 91 -6.62 -7.06 -0.54
CA THR A 91 -8.06 -7.04 -0.85
C THR A 91 -8.79 -5.94 -0.08
N ALA A 92 -8.06 -4.92 0.41
CA ALA A 92 -8.66 -3.72 0.99
C ALA A 92 -9.61 -3.05 0.00
N PHE A 93 -10.55 -2.26 0.49
CA PHE A 93 -11.61 -1.66 -0.31
C PHE A 93 -12.57 -2.69 -0.97
N GLY A 94 -12.66 -3.90 -0.41
CA GLY A 94 -13.46 -5.00 -0.98
C GLY A 94 -12.74 -5.77 -2.10
N GLY A 95 -11.51 -5.39 -2.44
CA GLY A 95 -10.75 -5.94 -3.57
C GLY A 95 -11.06 -5.24 -4.89
N ASP A 96 -12.29 -4.79 -5.08
CA ASP A 96 -12.80 -4.10 -6.29
C ASP A 96 -12.86 -2.57 -6.15
N GLY A 97 -12.46 -2.02 -5.00
CA GLY A 97 -12.55 -0.59 -4.70
C GLY A 97 -13.96 -0.13 -4.29
N GLY A 98 -14.94 -1.03 -4.22
CA GLY A 98 -16.36 -0.71 -3.97
C GLY A 98 -16.71 -0.44 -2.51
N THR A 99 -15.93 -0.97 -1.57
CA THR A 99 -16.17 -0.81 -0.14
C THR A 99 -15.24 0.18 0.54
N ALA A 100 -15.70 0.78 1.63
CA ALA A 100 -14.86 1.64 2.45
C ALA A 100 -13.75 0.85 3.14
N LEU A 101 -12.59 1.48 3.35
CA LEU A 101 -11.50 0.91 4.12
C LEU A 101 -11.94 0.61 5.54
N ALA A 102 -11.84 -0.64 5.96
CA ALA A 102 -12.19 -1.08 7.30
C ALA A 102 -10.95 -1.20 8.20
N THR A 103 -11.15 -1.13 9.51
CA THR A 103 -10.04 -1.31 10.46
C THR A 103 -9.39 -2.70 10.37
N SER A 104 -10.16 -3.72 9.99
CA SER A 104 -9.68 -5.09 9.75
C SER A 104 -8.72 -5.16 8.55
N ASP A 105 -8.88 -4.29 7.54
CA ASP A 105 -8.05 -4.30 6.35
C ASP A 105 -6.57 -4.06 6.66
N HIS A 106 -6.30 -3.40 7.76
CA HIS A 106 -4.94 -3.15 8.20
C HIS A 106 -4.07 -4.42 8.31
N PHE A 107 -4.68 -5.57 8.52
CA PHE A 107 -3.98 -6.83 8.62
C PHE A 107 -4.60 -7.95 7.77
N SER A 108 -5.93 -8.15 7.87
CA SER A 108 -6.58 -9.33 7.28
C SER A 108 -6.67 -9.31 5.75
N SER A 109 -6.63 -8.12 5.14
CA SER A 109 -6.69 -7.98 3.68
C SER A 109 -5.34 -8.09 2.98
N ILE A 110 -4.23 -8.28 3.69
CA ILE A 110 -2.88 -8.18 3.14
C ILE A 110 -2.27 -9.57 2.96
N ASP A 111 -1.85 -9.86 1.74
CA ASP A 111 -1.03 -11.04 1.43
C ASP A 111 0.46 -10.69 1.52
N TYR A 112 1.06 -10.98 2.66
CA TYR A 112 2.49 -10.74 2.90
C TYR A 112 3.42 -11.71 2.15
N SER A 113 2.88 -12.77 1.57
CA SER A 113 3.67 -13.76 0.84
C SER A 113 3.95 -13.35 -0.60
N THR A 114 3.15 -12.42 -1.14
CA THR A 114 3.22 -12.00 -2.54
C THR A 114 3.66 -10.54 -2.67
N ALA A 115 4.93 -10.35 -3.00
CA ALA A 115 5.45 -9.02 -3.33
C ALA A 115 4.91 -8.55 -4.67
N TYR A 116 4.37 -7.32 -4.69
CA TYR A 116 3.87 -6.66 -5.90
C TYR A 116 4.85 -5.69 -6.52
N SER A 117 5.90 -5.32 -5.78
CA SER A 117 6.97 -4.47 -6.32
C SER A 117 8.35 -4.95 -5.90
N ASN A 118 9.39 -4.35 -6.53
CA ASN A 118 10.71 -4.33 -5.93
C ASN A 118 10.67 -3.60 -4.58
N GLU A 119 11.68 -3.86 -3.76
CA GLU A 119 11.91 -3.12 -2.53
C GLU A 119 12.60 -1.78 -2.85
N LEU A 120 12.10 -0.69 -2.29
CA LEU A 120 12.79 0.59 -2.26
C LEU A 120 13.61 0.67 -0.99
N THR A 121 14.92 0.76 -1.15
CA THR A 121 15.90 0.88 -0.05
C THR A 121 16.28 2.34 0.25
N SER A 122 15.69 3.28 -0.47
CA SER A 122 15.85 4.71 -0.23
C SER A 122 14.58 5.46 -0.65
N TRP A 123 14.23 6.51 0.08
CA TRP A 123 13.06 7.33 -0.18
C TRP A 123 13.46 8.75 -0.56
N ASN A 124 12.98 9.23 -1.71
CA ASN A 124 13.11 10.62 -2.10
C ASN A 124 11.94 11.44 -1.53
N ALA A 125 12.25 12.42 -0.69
CA ALA A 125 11.27 13.19 0.05
C ALA A 125 10.53 14.27 -0.78
N SER A 126 10.95 14.52 -2.01
CA SER A 126 10.45 15.63 -2.83
C SER A 126 10.28 15.32 -4.31
N SER A 127 10.47 14.07 -4.71
CA SER A 127 10.25 13.61 -6.07
C SER A 127 9.59 12.23 -6.10
N ASN A 128 9.33 11.70 -7.29
CA ASN A 128 8.74 10.38 -7.46
C ASN A 128 9.67 9.28 -6.96
N ASN A 129 9.06 8.31 -6.31
CA ASN A 129 9.64 7.04 -5.91
C ASN A 129 8.98 5.95 -6.76
N GLU A 130 9.77 5.29 -7.60
CA GLU A 130 9.28 4.31 -8.56
C GLU A 130 9.30 2.91 -7.94
N PHE A 131 8.16 2.25 -7.92
CA PHE A 131 7.99 0.86 -7.58
C PHE A 131 7.80 0.03 -8.85
N THR A 132 8.83 -0.65 -9.31
CA THR A 132 8.72 -1.56 -10.45
C THR A 132 7.88 -2.78 -10.05
N LEU A 133 6.84 -3.08 -10.83
CA LEU A 133 5.92 -4.16 -10.52
C LEU A 133 6.49 -5.54 -10.88
N THR A 134 6.19 -6.52 -10.03
CA THR A 134 6.57 -7.93 -10.24
C THR A 134 5.65 -8.62 -11.25
N ALA A 135 6.07 -9.80 -11.72
CA ALA A 135 5.24 -10.62 -12.60
C ALA A 135 3.89 -10.99 -11.97
N ALA A 136 3.82 -11.17 -10.63
CA ALA A 136 2.58 -11.43 -9.92
C ALA A 136 1.61 -10.24 -10.01
N ALA A 137 2.10 -9.02 -9.80
CA ALA A 137 1.31 -7.81 -9.94
C ALA A 137 0.82 -7.60 -11.38
N LEU A 138 1.69 -7.82 -12.37
CA LEU A 138 1.33 -7.71 -13.80
C LEU A 138 0.25 -8.71 -14.21
N ALA A 139 0.28 -9.93 -13.66
CA ALA A 139 -0.72 -10.95 -13.91
C ALA A 139 -2.08 -10.55 -13.29
N ASP A 140 -2.08 -10.00 -12.09
CA ASP A 140 -3.31 -9.56 -11.42
C ASP A 140 -3.96 -8.37 -12.11
N ILE A 141 -3.17 -7.40 -12.61
CA ILE A 141 -3.68 -6.27 -13.39
C ILE A 141 -4.53 -6.75 -14.59
N LYS A 142 -4.12 -7.84 -15.21
CA LYS A 142 -4.83 -8.42 -16.36
C LYS A 142 -6.06 -9.24 -15.97
N ASN A 143 -6.04 -9.88 -14.80
CA ASN A 143 -7.03 -10.91 -14.43
C ASN A 143 -8.16 -10.37 -13.54
N ASN A 144 -8.04 -9.15 -13.06
CA ASN A 144 -9.05 -8.51 -12.19
C ASN A 144 -9.98 -7.62 -13.03
N ASP A 145 -10.75 -8.26 -13.91
CA ASP A 145 -11.93 -7.71 -14.56
C ASP A 145 -13.20 -8.10 -13.78
#